data_ab3fec4c20e9b0c8757a3abe3fbf5cb2
#
_entry.id   ab3fec4c20e9b0c8757a3abe3fbf5cb2
#
_cell.length_a   1.000
_cell.length_b   1.000
_cell.length_c   1.000
_cell.angle_alpha   90.00
_cell.angle_beta   90.00
_cell.angle_gamma   90.00
#
_symmetry.space_group_name_H-M   'P 1'
#
loop_
_entity.id
_entity.type
_entity.pdbx_description
1 polymer ?
#
loop_
_entity_poly.entity_id
_entity_poly.type
_entity_poly.pdbx_seq_one_letter_code
_entity_poly.pdbx_strand_id
1 'polypeptide(L)'
;MSNVSLTIVGLGPGSAGYLSLETMHALKNAEKVILRTAMHPTVTELEKQQMKFVSCDHFYEEGRNFEEVYAQIVDYVLTEAKNSKVVYAVPGSPLVAERTVVLLREVCAKQGLALEILPAMSFLDLTYVKLNLDPITGLRIADAADEKLLSDAGRYPLIITQVYSKMVAAELKLNLMEVLDDEDEVFFMRNLGLPDEVCKAVPLYELDRQENIDHLTTVYVPAFKTGKMDMTPLIEVVKTLREPGGCVWDREQTHESIRKGLIEETYELLEAIDNKDLKGMREELGDVLLQVVFHARLAEEEGGFVMQDVINDIVEKLINRHPHVFGTIEVGSSEEVIHNWEKIKAEEKKERTLVLDGISPGLPTLMRSYKLQSKAAKVGFDWPDDDGVLKKIQEELQELAEAVAENNPDNIEWELGDVLLAMANYARHLGVEPETALNRANNRFVSRFNFIEQAVLTSGRNWADFSLVELEELWQEAKKNEKN
;
A
#
# COMPACT_ATOMS: atom_id res chain seq x y z
N MET A 1 19.88 -37.25 -33.11
CA MET A 1 19.06 -36.08 -33.40
C MET A 1 17.66 -36.42 -32.91
N SER A 2 17.15 -35.78 -31.88
CA SER A 2 15.77 -35.98 -31.41
C SER A 2 14.83 -35.55 -32.52
N ASN A 3 13.95 -36.47 -32.96
CA ASN A 3 12.94 -36.16 -33.96
C ASN A 3 11.96 -35.18 -33.34
N VAL A 4 12.16 -33.88 -33.54
CA VAL A 4 11.20 -32.86 -33.14
C VAL A 4 9.97 -33.02 -33.99
N SER A 5 8.83 -33.34 -33.37
CA SER A 5 7.55 -33.54 -34.07
C SER A 5 6.68 -32.29 -34.09
N LEU A 6 6.94 -31.32 -33.18
CA LEU A 6 6.19 -30.11 -33.07
C LEU A 6 7.12 -28.89 -32.97
N THR A 7 6.99 -27.98 -33.96
CA THR A 7 7.67 -26.69 -33.94
C THR A 7 6.61 -25.60 -33.83
N ILE A 8 6.77 -24.67 -32.90
CA ILE A 8 5.89 -23.51 -32.74
C ILE A 8 6.58 -22.28 -33.32
N VAL A 9 5.88 -21.51 -34.10
CA VAL A 9 6.38 -20.29 -34.76
C VAL A 9 5.42 -19.12 -34.56
N GLY A 10 5.93 -17.89 -34.57
CA GLY A 10 5.11 -16.69 -34.55
C GLY A 10 4.97 -16.08 -35.93
N LEU A 11 3.78 -15.61 -36.27
CA LEU A 11 3.46 -14.90 -37.53
C LEU A 11 3.84 -13.41 -37.49
N GLY A 12 4.45 -12.96 -36.37
CA GLY A 12 4.76 -11.54 -36.16
C GLY A 12 3.52 -10.68 -35.84
N PRO A 13 3.72 -9.39 -35.56
CA PRO A 13 2.67 -8.52 -35.07
C PRO A 13 1.77 -7.90 -36.17
N GLY A 14 1.73 -8.45 -37.36
CA GLY A 14 0.82 -8.00 -38.42
C GLY A 14 1.40 -8.12 -39.82
N SER A 15 2.29 -7.22 -40.24
CA SER A 15 2.85 -7.27 -41.59
C SER A 15 3.77 -8.45 -41.84
N ALA A 16 3.70 -9.05 -43.03
CA ALA A 16 4.61 -10.12 -43.44
C ALA A 16 6.08 -9.73 -43.43
N GLY A 17 6.39 -8.44 -43.46
CA GLY A 17 7.75 -7.90 -43.30
C GLY A 17 8.39 -8.19 -41.94
N TYR A 18 7.58 -8.56 -40.93
CA TYR A 18 8.04 -8.93 -39.59
C TYR A 18 8.25 -10.43 -39.38
N LEU A 19 8.02 -11.25 -40.43
CA LEU A 19 8.36 -12.68 -40.37
C LEU A 19 9.86 -12.89 -40.37
N SER A 20 10.37 -13.69 -39.44
CA SER A 20 11.75 -14.12 -39.50
C SER A 20 12.00 -15.07 -40.66
N LEU A 21 13.22 -15.06 -41.20
CA LEU A 21 13.61 -16.04 -42.22
C LEU A 21 13.49 -17.46 -41.72
N GLU A 22 13.77 -17.70 -40.46
CA GLU A 22 13.67 -19.00 -39.82
C GLU A 22 12.25 -19.50 -39.71
N THR A 23 11.30 -18.63 -39.30
CA THR A 23 9.85 -18.92 -39.32
C THR A 23 9.40 -19.31 -40.74
N MET A 24 9.77 -18.52 -41.75
CA MET A 24 9.40 -18.79 -43.13
C MET A 24 9.98 -20.11 -43.64
N HIS A 25 11.20 -20.45 -43.24
CA HIS A 25 11.84 -21.72 -43.59
C HIS A 25 11.15 -22.91 -42.91
N ALA A 26 10.80 -22.78 -41.63
CA ALA A 26 10.04 -23.78 -40.91
C ALA A 26 8.68 -24.06 -41.56
N LEU A 27 7.93 -23.00 -41.89
CA LEU A 27 6.62 -23.10 -42.58
C LEU A 27 6.72 -23.81 -43.94
N LYS A 28 7.76 -23.47 -44.74
CA LYS A 28 7.97 -24.08 -46.07
C LYS A 28 8.33 -25.58 -46.03
N ASN A 29 9.02 -26.02 -44.98
CA ASN A 29 9.50 -27.38 -44.85
C ASN A 29 8.60 -28.27 -43.94
N ALA A 30 7.49 -27.73 -43.45
CA ALA A 30 6.55 -28.47 -42.64
C ALA A 30 5.79 -29.53 -43.48
N GLU A 31 5.55 -30.70 -42.90
CA GLU A 31 4.62 -31.68 -43.45
C GLU A 31 3.18 -31.25 -43.28
N LYS A 32 2.90 -30.57 -42.14
CA LYS A 32 1.60 -29.98 -41.83
C LYS A 32 1.76 -28.65 -41.13
N VAL A 33 1.10 -27.61 -41.64
CA VAL A 33 1.01 -26.30 -41.04
C VAL A 33 -0.37 -26.14 -40.42
N ILE A 34 -0.39 -25.77 -39.13
CA ILE A 34 -1.60 -25.46 -38.36
C ILE A 34 -1.51 -24.02 -37.93
N LEU A 35 -2.47 -23.19 -38.32
CA LEU A 35 -2.57 -21.79 -37.85
C LEU A 35 -3.54 -21.78 -36.68
N ARG A 36 -3.18 -21.05 -35.61
CA ARG A 36 -4.11 -20.77 -34.52
C ARG A 36 -5.35 -20.05 -35.04
N THR A 37 -5.16 -19.08 -35.95
CA THR A 37 -6.23 -18.41 -36.71
C THR A 37 -5.74 -18.00 -38.08
N ALA A 38 -6.63 -18.04 -39.06
CA ALA A 38 -6.39 -17.50 -40.39
C ALA A 38 -6.69 -15.99 -40.43
N MET A 39 -7.28 -15.42 -39.40
CA MET A 39 -7.59 -13.98 -39.31
C MET A 39 -6.35 -13.18 -38.89
N HIS A 40 -5.29 -13.28 -39.69
CA HIS A 40 -4.03 -12.57 -39.44
C HIS A 40 -3.48 -12.00 -40.77
N PRO A 41 -3.01 -10.73 -40.81
CA PRO A 41 -2.56 -10.09 -42.07
C PRO A 41 -1.47 -10.84 -42.81
N THR A 42 -0.55 -11.49 -42.08
CA THR A 42 0.52 -12.31 -42.66
C THR A 42 -0.02 -13.52 -43.47
N VAL A 43 -1.22 -14.01 -43.16
CA VAL A 43 -1.80 -15.20 -43.83
C VAL A 43 -2.00 -14.91 -45.32
N THR A 44 -2.38 -13.72 -45.70
CA THR A 44 -2.46 -13.34 -47.12
C THR A 44 -1.14 -13.56 -47.87
N GLU A 45 -0.01 -13.39 -47.23
CA GLU A 45 1.30 -13.64 -47.85
C GLU A 45 1.58 -15.15 -47.95
N LEU A 46 1.18 -15.94 -46.93
CA LEU A 46 1.27 -17.42 -46.99
C LEU A 46 0.43 -17.96 -48.15
N GLU A 47 -0.78 -17.46 -48.39
CA GLU A 47 -1.65 -17.79 -49.50
C GLU A 47 -1.04 -17.46 -50.85
N LYS A 48 -0.47 -16.25 -51.02
CA LYS A 48 0.27 -15.84 -52.24
C LYS A 48 1.43 -16.80 -52.55
N GLN A 49 2.08 -17.36 -51.52
CA GLN A 49 3.12 -18.34 -51.67
C GLN A 49 2.60 -19.75 -51.81
N GLN A 50 1.29 -19.94 -51.96
CA GLN A 50 0.59 -21.23 -52.17
C GLN A 50 0.86 -22.26 -51.05
N MET A 51 1.09 -21.79 -49.82
CA MET A 51 1.25 -22.65 -48.66
C MET A 51 -0.09 -23.30 -48.27
N LYS A 52 -0.04 -24.59 -48.02
CA LYS A 52 -1.20 -25.33 -47.48
C LYS A 52 -1.18 -25.29 -45.98
N PHE A 53 -2.27 -24.89 -45.39
CA PHE A 53 -2.45 -24.88 -43.93
C PHE A 53 -3.87 -25.25 -43.53
N VAL A 54 -4.06 -25.57 -42.27
CA VAL A 54 -5.36 -25.72 -41.61
C VAL A 54 -5.43 -24.68 -40.49
N SER A 55 -6.58 -24.00 -40.34
CA SER A 55 -6.78 -23.07 -39.23
C SER A 55 -7.60 -23.70 -38.11
N CYS A 56 -7.42 -23.20 -36.90
CA CYS A 56 -8.17 -23.58 -35.70
C CYS A 56 -9.41 -22.71 -35.47
N ASP A 57 -9.79 -21.86 -36.42
CA ASP A 57 -10.89 -20.88 -36.25
C ASP A 57 -12.22 -21.54 -35.89
N HIS A 58 -12.48 -22.76 -36.43
CA HIS A 58 -13.69 -23.53 -36.15
C HIS A 58 -13.87 -23.88 -34.65
N PHE A 59 -12.80 -24.03 -33.87
CA PHE A 59 -12.90 -24.25 -32.44
C PHE A 59 -13.46 -23.01 -31.69
N TYR A 60 -13.24 -21.82 -32.23
CA TYR A 60 -13.80 -20.59 -31.65
C TYR A 60 -15.29 -20.42 -31.96
N GLU A 61 -15.78 -21.03 -33.02
CA GLU A 61 -17.21 -20.99 -33.39
C GLU A 61 -18.02 -22.02 -32.59
N GLU A 62 -17.41 -23.14 -32.17
CA GLU A 62 -18.05 -24.24 -31.47
C GLU A 62 -17.88 -24.21 -29.95
N GLY A 63 -16.85 -23.56 -29.45
CA GLY A 63 -16.48 -23.52 -28.05
C GLY A 63 -17.37 -22.63 -27.18
N ARG A 64 -17.63 -23.04 -25.93
CA ARG A 64 -18.48 -22.33 -24.96
C ARG A 64 -17.72 -21.22 -24.22
N ASN A 65 -16.42 -21.37 -24.06
CA ASN A 65 -15.51 -20.41 -23.40
C ASN A 65 -14.08 -20.64 -23.94
N PHE A 66 -13.22 -19.63 -23.71
CA PHE A 66 -11.85 -19.63 -24.21
C PHE A 66 -10.99 -20.79 -23.67
N GLU A 67 -11.15 -21.21 -22.43
CA GLU A 67 -10.36 -22.33 -21.85
C GLU A 67 -10.67 -23.65 -22.55
N GLU A 68 -11.94 -23.91 -22.85
CA GLU A 68 -12.36 -25.09 -23.62
C GLU A 68 -11.79 -25.07 -25.05
N VAL A 69 -11.85 -23.91 -25.73
CA VAL A 69 -11.28 -23.70 -27.05
C VAL A 69 -9.78 -23.99 -27.07
N TYR A 70 -9.05 -23.41 -26.10
CA TYR A 70 -7.61 -23.63 -26.03
C TYR A 70 -7.23 -25.07 -25.73
N ALA A 71 -7.99 -25.77 -24.88
CA ALA A 71 -7.79 -27.17 -24.62
C ALA A 71 -8.01 -28.05 -25.88
N GLN A 72 -9.06 -27.77 -26.67
CA GLN A 72 -9.36 -28.44 -27.92
C GLN A 72 -8.27 -28.20 -28.98
N ILE A 73 -7.77 -26.95 -29.10
CA ILE A 73 -6.66 -26.65 -30.01
C ILE A 73 -5.41 -27.44 -29.64
N VAL A 74 -5.07 -27.44 -28.32
CA VAL A 74 -3.91 -28.17 -27.81
C VAL A 74 -3.99 -29.65 -28.11
N ASP A 75 -5.16 -30.30 -27.87
CA ASP A 75 -5.37 -31.72 -28.14
C ASP A 75 -5.28 -32.02 -29.63
N TYR A 76 -5.86 -31.18 -30.47
CA TYR A 76 -5.75 -31.28 -31.92
C TYR A 76 -4.30 -31.21 -32.41
N VAL A 77 -3.56 -30.19 -32.01
CA VAL A 77 -2.16 -30.01 -32.41
C VAL A 77 -1.29 -31.18 -31.96
N LEU A 78 -1.47 -31.66 -30.72
CA LEU A 78 -0.72 -32.81 -30.20
C LEU A 78 -1.08 -34.12 -30.93
N THR A 79 -2.34 -34.29 -31.31
CA THR A 79 -2.78 -35.47 -32.08
C THR A 79 -2.13 -35.50 -33.46
N GLU A 80 -2.06 -34.39 -34.13
CA GLU A 80 -1.41 -34.27 -35.43
C GLU A 80 0.10 -34.45 -35.33
N ALA A 81 0.73 -33.90 -34.29
CA ALA A 81 2.18 -34.02 -34.07
C ALA A 81 2.66 -35.44 -33.77
N LYS A 82 1.75 -36.35 -33.37
CA LYS A 82 2.08 -37.79 -33.25
C LYS A 82 2.28 -38.50 -34.61
N ASN A 83 1.66 -37.96 -35.66
CA ASN A 83 1.59 -38.59 -36.96
C ASN A 83 2.43 -37.91 -38.06
N SER A 84 2.82 -36.64 -37.87
CA SER A 84 3.54 -35.83 -38.83
C SER A 84 4.39 -34.78 -38.16
N LYS A 85 5.33 -34.16 -38.89
CA LYS A 85 6.03 -32.97 -38.44
C LYS A 85 5.14 -31.75 -38.58
N VAL A 86 4.64 -31.28 -37.45
CA VAL A 86 3.72 -30.16 -37.39
C VAL A 86 4.49 -28.86 -37.11
N VAL A 87 4.15 -27.80 -37.86
CA VAL A 87 4.45 -26.42 -37.50
C VAL A 87 3.16 -25.76 -37.08
N TYR A 88 3.09 -25.37 -35.80
CA TYR A 88 1.97 -24.62 -35.23
C TYR A 88 2.31 -23.15 -35.22
N ALA A 89 1.56 -22.33 -35.96
CA ALA A 89 1.81 -20.93 -36.11
C ALA A 89 0.76 -20.10 -35.39
N VAL A 90 1.24 -19.15 -34.57
CA VAL A 90 0.42 -18.27 -33.74
C VAL A 90 0.61 -16.80 -34.14
N PRO A 91 -0.38 -15.92 -33.93
CA PRO A 91 -0.20 -14.47 -34.06
C PRO A 91 0.91 -13.94 -33.14
N GLY A 92 1.63 -12.91 -33.57
CA GLY A 92 2.68 -12.29 -32.78
C GLY A 92 3.87 -13.23 -32.49
N SER A 93 4.31 -13.21 -31.24
CA SER A 93 5.36 -14.09 -30.71
C SER A 93 4.77 -15.23 -29.89
N PRO A 94 5.26 -16.46 -30.03
CA PRO A 94 4.77 -17.63 -29.26
C PRO A 94 4.87 -17.47 -27.75
N LEU A 95 5.75 -16.58 -27.27
CA LEU A 95 6.01 -16.41 -25.83
C LEU A 95 5.35 -15.16 -25.22
N VAL A 96 4.54 -14.45 -26.02
CA VAL A 96 3.89 -13.21 -25.56
C VAL A 96 2.37 -13.35 -25.65
N ALA A 97 1.72 -13.41 -24.51
CA ALA A 97 0.25 -13.48 -24.36
C ALA A 97 -0.42 -14.60 -25.18
N GLU A 98 0.24 -15.78 -25.30
CA GLU A 98 -0.24 -16.91 -26.12
C GLU A 98 -0.53 -18.15 -25.25
N ARG A 99 -1.78 -18.26 -24.82
CA ARG A 99 -2.24 -19.30 -23.89
C ARG A 99 -2.08 -20.71 -24.41
N THR A 100 -2.35 -20.95 -25.71
CA THR A 100 -2.21 -22.27 -26.29
C THR A 100 -0.77 -22.78 -26.28
N VAL A 101 0.21 -21.90 -26.42
CA VAL A 101 1.63 -22.23 -26.33
C VAL A 101 2.03 -22.59 -24.90
N VAL A 102 1.52 -21.88 -23.91
CA VAL A 102 1.74 -22.22 -22.48
C VAL A 102 1.26 -23.64 -22.21
N LEU A 103 0.03 -23.96 -22.62
CA LEU A 103 -0.55 -25.30 -22.43
C LEU A 103 0.21 -26.39 -23.20
N LEU A 104 0.61 -26.14 -24.46
CA LEU A 104 1.42 -27.09 -25.24
C LEU A 104 2.76 -27.37 -24.56
N ARG A 105 3.45 -26.38 -24.03
CA ARG A 105 4.70 -26.56 -23.29
C ARG A 105 4.52 -27.43 -22.06
N GLU A 106 3.47 -27.21 -21.29
CA GLU A 106 3.16 -28.02 -20.10
C GLU A 106 2.88 -29.47 -20.43
N VAL A 107 2.05 -29.71 -21.45
CA VAL A 107 1.69 -31.09 -21.86
C VAL A 107 2.88 -31.79 -22.47
N CYS A 108 3.64 -31.14 -23.36
CA CYS A 108 4.84 -31.72 -23.94
C CYS A 108 5.87 -32.11 -22.89
N ALA A 109 6.09 -31.22 -21.90
CA ALA A 109 7.01 -31.50 -20.78
C ALA A 109 6.57 -32.72 -19.96
N LYS A 110 5.27 -32.82 -19.64
CA LYS A 110 4.69 -33.96 -18.89
C LYS A 110 4.77 -35.30 -19.69
N GLN A 111 4.63 -35.23 -21.01
CA GLN A 111 4.62 -36.42 -21.88
C GLN A 111 6.00 -36.78 -22.47
N GLY A 112 7.03 -35.99 -22.22
CA GLY A 112 8.37 -36.17 -22.78
C GLY A 112 8.43 -35.97 -24.30
N LEU A 113 7.53 -35.15 -24.87
CA LEU A 113 7.48 -34.86 -26.31
C LEU A 113 8.48 -33.71 -26.63
N ALA A 114 9.22 -33.90 -27.73
CA ALA A 114 10.15 -32.90 -28.21
C ALA A 114 9.39 -31.72 -28.85
N LEU A 115 9.50 -30.55 -28.24
CA LEU A 115 8.91 -29.28 -28.66
C LEU A 115 10.03 -28.28 -28.97
N GLU A 116 9.95 -27.62 -30.12
CA GLU A 116 10.80 -26.51 -30.49
C GLU A 116 9.98 -25.24 -30.63
N ILE A 117 10.45 -24.11 -30.12
CA ILE A 117 9.81 -22.80 -30.25
C ILE A 117 10.78 -21.86 -30.93
N LEU A 118 10.44 -21.35 -32.07
CA LEU A 118 11.26 -20.38 -32.77
C LEU A 118 10.94 -18.93 -32.29
N PRO A 119 11.96 -18.10 -32.07
CA PRO A 119 11.75 -16.71 -31.70
C PRO A 119 11.07 -15.93 -32.82
N ALA A 120 10.17 -15.04 -32.45
CA ALA A 120 9.45 -14.19 -33.39
C ALA A 120 9.23 -12.80 -32.79
N MET A 121 9.10 -11.81 -33.68
CA MET A 121 8.75 -10.44 -33.30
C MET A 121 7.34 -10.39 -32.71
N SER A 122 7.17 -9.60 -31.67
CA SER A 122 5.88 -9.35 -31.02
C SER A 122 5.42 -7.90 -31.24
N PHE A 123 4.18 -7.61 -30.86
CA PHE A 123 3.71 -6.20 -30.80
C PHE A 123 4.51 -5.36 -29.78
N LEU A 124 5.17 -5.99 -28.81
CA LEU A 124 6.04 -5.29 -27.86
C LEU A 124 7.22 -4.61 -28.55
N ASP A 125 7.83 -5.30 -29.54
CA ASP A 125 8.94 -4.73 -30.32
C ASP A 125 8.48 -3.46 -31.08
N LEU A 126 7.25 -3.49 -31.62
CA LEU A 126 6.65 -2.32 -32.28
C LEU A 126 6.32 -1.20 -31.27
N THR A 127 5.87 -1.56 -30.08
CA THR A 127 5.62 -0.60 -28.99
C THR A 127 6.91 0.09 -28.58
N TYR A 128 8.02 -0.64 -28.44
CA TYR A 128 9.32 -0.07 -28.10
C TYR A 128 9.78 0.94 -29.14
N VAL A 129 9.68 0.58 -30.43
CA VAL A 129 10.02 1.48 -31.54
C VAL A 129 9.11 2.69 -31.56
N LYS A 130 7.79 2.50 -31.41
CA LYS A 130 6.80 3.57 -31.54
C LYS A 130 6.93 4.63 -30.44
N LEU A 131 7.21 4.18 -29.21
CA LEU A 131 7.34 5.03 -28.02
C LEU A 131 8.80 5.37 -27.68
N ASN A 132 9.76 4.91 -28.50
CA ASN A 132 11.20 5.09 -28.26
C ASN A 132 11.62 4.59 -26.85
N LEU A 133 11.14 3.39 -26.48
CA LEU A 133 11.41 2.78 -25.19
C LEU A 133 12.60 1.82 -25.27
N ASP A 134 13.49 1.92 -24.29
CA ASP A 134 14.48 0.87 -24.02
C ASP A 134 14.01 0.06 -22.81
N PRO A 135 13.58 -1.21 -23.00
CA PRO A 135 13.02 -2.02 -21.90
C PRO A 135 14.04 -2.30 -20.77
N ILE A 136 15.35 -2.12 -21.02
CA ILE A 136 16.39 -2.30 -19.99
C ILE A 136 16.29 -1.24 -18.87
N THR A 137 15.63 -0.12 -19.13
CA THR A 137 15.43 0.93 -18.13
C THR A 137 14.36 0.61 -17.10
N GLY A 138 13.76 -0.58 -17.14
CA GLY A 138 12.80 -1.05 -16.16
C GLY A 138 11.36 -0.95 -16.64
N LEU A 139 11.02 -1.71 -17.69
CA LEU A 139 9.65 -1.79 -18.22
C LEU A 139 8.92 -3.00 -17.63
N ARG A 140 7.64 -2.79 -17.25
CA ARG A 140 6.74 -3.87 -16.86
C ARG A 140 5.70 -4.14 -17.95
N ILE A 141 5.20 -5.39 -17.98
CA ILE A 141 4.13 -5.80 -18.89
C ILE A 141 3.08 -6.52 -18.04
N ALA A 142 1.83 -6.08 -18.14
CA ALA A 142 0.71 -6.63 -17.40
C ALA A 142 -0.46 -7.00 -18.32
N ASP A 143 -1.29 -7.92 -17.85
CA ASP A 143 -2.64 -8.14 -18.36
C ASP A 143 -3.58 -7.08 -17.75
N ALA A 144 -4.57 -6.62 -18.49
CA ALA A 144 -5.56 -5.65 -18.00
C ALA A 144 -6.36 -6.17 -16.77
N ALA A 145 -6.39 -7.47 -16.54
CA ALA A 145 -7.03 -8.11 -15.39
C ALA A 145 -6.08 -8.32 -14.20
N ASP A 146 -4.81 -7.95 -14.28
CA ASP A 146 -3.83 -8.14 -13.20
C ASP A 146 -3.78 -6.92 -12.28
N GLU A 147 -4.75 -6.80 -11.37
CA GLU A 147 -4.86 -5.70 -10.41
C GLU A 147 -3.57 -5.45 -9.63
N LYS A 148 -2.83 -6.52 -9.29
CA LYS A 148 -1.58 -6.40 -8.53
C LYS A 148 -0.49 -5.69 -9.32
N LEU A 149 -0.34 -5.96 -10.62
CA LEU A 149 0.62 -5.25 -11.46
C LEU A 149 0.12 -3.85 -11.83
N LEU A 150 -1.19 -3.64 -11.93
CA LEU A 150 -1.77 -2.32 -12.20
C LEU A 150 -1.55 -1.35 -11.03
N SER A 151 -1.47 -1.82 -9.79
CA SER A 151 -1.17 -0.97 -8.62
C SER A 151 0.24 -0.35 -8.66
N ASP A 152 1.12 -0.84 -9.51
CA ASP A 152 2.45 -0.27 -9.77
C ASP A 152 2.48 0.76 -10.92
N ALA A 153 1.33 1.04 -11.54
CA ALA A 153 1.23 2.04 -12.63
C ALA A 153 1.71 3.42 -12.15
N GLY A 154 2.40 4.13 -13.04
CA GLY A 154 3.01 5.42 -12.72
C GLY A 154 4.33 5.33 -11.96
N ARG A 155 4.57 4.26 -11.20
CA ARG A 155 5.86 4.01 -10.54
C ARG A 155 6.92 3.48 -11.53
N TYR A 156 6.49 2.56 -12.40
CA TYR A 156 7.30 2.00 -13.47
C TYR A 156 6.57 2.18 -14.80
N PRO A 157 7.30 2.33 -15.92
CA PRO A 157 6.69 2.26 -17.24
C PRO A 157 5.97 0.91 -17.39
N LEU A 158 4.70 0.93 -17.80
CA LEU A 158 3.85 -0.26 -17.83
C LEU A 158 3.16 -0.39 -19.19
N ILE A 159 3.35 -1.51 -19.88
CA ILE A 159 2.56 -1.90 -21.04
C ILE A 159 1.44 -2.83 -20.58
N ILE A 160 0.20 -2.46 -20.86
CA ILE A 160 -0.99 -3.21 -20.47
C ILE A 160 -1.60 -3.83 -21.72
N THR A 161 -1.71 -5.14 -21.71
CA THR A 161 -2.22 -5.97 -22.79
C THR A 161 -3.64 -6.45 -22.52
N GLN A 162 -4.28 -7.13 -23.50
CA GLN A 162 -5.62 -7.73 -23.36
C GLN A 162 -6.75 -6.70 -23.13
N VAL A 163 -6.59 -5.48 -23.63
CA VAL A 163 -7.63 -4.44 -23.58
C VAL A 163 -8.59 -4.61 -24.76
N TYR A 164 -9.31 -5.74 -24.80
CA TYR A 164 -10.04 -6.19 -26.00
C TYR A 164 -11.47 -5.66 -26.15
N SER A 165 -11.97 -4.89 -25.20
CA SER A 165 -13.32 -4.32 -25.25
C SER A 165 -13.43 -3.01 -24.49
N LYS A 166 -14.48 -2.22 -24.78
CA LYS A 166 -14.77 -1.00 -24.02
C LYS A 166 -15.02 -1.26 -22.52
N MET A 167 -15.59 -2.42 -22.18
CA MET A 167 -15.84 -2.78 -20.78
C MET A 167 -14.51 -3.00 -20.05
N VAL A 168 -13.59 -3.78 -20.64
CA VAL A 168 -12.24 -3.97 -20.06
C VAL A 168 -11.48 -2.66 -19.96
N ALA A 169 -11.58 -1.79 -20.95
CA ALA A 169 -10.95 -0.47 -20.91
C ALA A 169 -11.54 0.42 -19.79
N ALA A 170 -12.85 0.30 -19.51
CA ALA A 170 -13.48 1.02 -18.42
C ALA A 170 -13.04 0.49 -17.03
N GLU A 171 -12.98 -0.83 -16.86
CA GLU A 171 -12.45 -1.46 -15.64
C GLU A 171 -10.97 -1.09 -15.42
N LEU A 172 -10.16 -1.20 -16.47
CA LEU A 172 -8.75 -0.80 -16.44
C LEU A 172 -8.60 0.67 -16.03
N LYS A 173 -9.39 1.56 -16.61
CA LYS A 173 -9.38 2.98 -16.25
C LYS A 173 -9.66 3.18 -14.76
N LEU A 174 -10.68 2.54 -14.21
CA LEU A 174 -11.03 2.65 -12.79
C LEU A 174 -9.92 2.15 -11.88
N ASN A 175 -9.31 1.00 -12.20
CA ASN A 175 -8.19 0.46 -11.45
C ASN A 175 -6.97 1.39 -11.51
N LEU A 176 -6.68 1.97 -12.66
CA LEU A 176 -5.57 2.93 -12.79
C LEU A 176 -5.84 4.25 -12.05
N MET A 177 -7.09 4.71 -11.96
CA MET A 177 -7.48 5.92 -11.22
C MET A 177 -7.28 5.79 -9.70
N GLU A 178 -7.12 4.58 -9.17
CA GLU A 178 -6.75 4.39 -7.77
C GLU A 178 -5.32 4.87 -7.47
N VAL A 179 -4.43 4.83 -8.47
CA VAL A 179 -2.99 5.13 -8.32
C VAL A 179 -2.50 6.28 -9.19
N LEU A 180 -3.29 6.74 -10.17
CA LEU A 180 -2.98 7.83 -11.09
C LEU A 180 -4.03 8.95 -10.99
N ASP A 181 -3.68 10.14 -11.45
CA ASP A 181 -4.64 11.24 -11.59
C ASP A 181 -5.43 11.11 -12.89
N ASP A 182 -6.66 11.61 -12.90
CA ASP A 182 -7.57 11.52 -14.04
C ASP A 182 -6.99 12.16 -15.30
N GLU A 183 -6.19 13.22 -15.11
CA GLU A 183 -5.54 13.99 -16.17
C GLU A 183 -4.17 13.41 -16.60
N ASP A 184 -3.67 12.36 -15.91
CA ASP A 184 -2.41 11.73 -16.30
C ASP A 184 -2.51 11.17 -17.73
N GLU A 185 -1.51 11.46 -18.55
CA GLU A 185 -1.48 11.02 -19.94
C GLU A 185 -1.02 9.57 -20.05
N VAL A 186 -1.88 8.73 -20.64
CA VAL A 186 -1.57 7.35 -21.05
C VAL A 186 -1.59 7.24 -22.56
N PHE A 187 -0.88 6.26 -23.11
CA PHE A 187 -0.86 6.05 -24.56
C PHE A 187 -1.82 4.94 -24.95
N PHE A 188 -2.84 5.29 -25.70
CA PHE A 188 -3.73 4.36 -26.37
C PHE A 188 -3.11 3.93 -27.69
N MET A 189 -2.93 2.62 -27.86
CA MET A 189 -2.32 2.04 -29.06
C MET A 189 -3.21 0.94 -29.62
N ARG A 190 -3.34 0.91 -30.93
CA ARG A 190 -4.10 -0.11 -31.64
C ARG A 190 -3.48 -0.37 -33.03
N ASN A 191 -3.54 -1.62 -33.47
CA ASN A 191 -3.10 -2.04 -34.80
C ASN A 191 -1.65 -1.67 -35.14
N LEU A 192 -0.75 -1.68 -34.14
CA LEU A 192 0.66 -1.32 -34.35
C LEU A 192 1.26 -2.17 -35.48
N GLY A 193 1.94 -1.50 -36.43
CA GLY A 193 2.54 -2.12 -37.62
C GLY A 193 1.57 -2.42 -38.75
N LEU A 194 0.30 -2.04 -38.66
CA LEU A 194 -0.69 -2.11 -39.72
C LEU A 194 -0.97 -0.73 -40.32
N PRO A 195 -1.58 -0.66 -41.55
CA PRO A 195 -1.83 0.63 -42.22
C PRO A 195 -2.75 1.58 -41.44
N ASP A 196 -3.61 1.05 -40.57
CA ASP A 196 -4.56 1.77 -39.74
C ASP A 196 -4.11 1.84 -38.27
N GLU A 197 -2.79 1.84 -38.05
CA GLU A 197 -2.25 1.96 -36.70
C GLU A 197 -2.63 3.26 -36.02
N VAL A 198 -2.95 3.18 -34.74
CA VAL A 198 -3.20 4.31 -33.85
C VAL A 198 -2.20 4.24 -32.69
N CYS A 199 -1.56 5.38 -32.40
CA CYS A 199 -0.78 5.58 -31.21
C CYS A 199 -0.92 7.03 -30.79
N LYS A 200 -1.60 7.30 -29.70
CA LYS A 200 -1.87 8.67 -29.23
C LYS A 200 -1.87 8.74 -27.71
N ALA A 201 -1.37 9.85 -27.17
CA ALA A 201 -1.55 10.21 -25.77
C ALA A 201 -3.01 10.64 -25.55
N VAL A 202 -3.60 10.17 -24.46
CA VAL A 202 -4.95 10.53 -24.01
C VAL A 202 -4.92 10.67 -22.50
N PRO A 203 -5.69 11.61 -21.92
CA PRO A 203 -5.86 11.64 -20.47
C PRO A 203 -6.57 10.37 -20.01
N LEU A 204 -6.24 9.88 -18.82
CA LEU A 204 -6.72 8.60 -18.31
C LEU A 204 -8.26 8.52 -18.30
N TYR A 205 -8.96 9.62 -17.97
CA TYR A 205 -10.42 9.64 -17.94
C TYR A 205 -11.07 9.41 -19.32
N GLU A 206 -10.32 9.55 -20.43
CA GLU A 206 -10.81 9.31 -21.79
C GLU A 206 -10.49 7.92 -22.33
N LEU A 207 -9.81 7.06 -21.58
CA LEU A 207 -9.32 5.77 -22.06
C LEU A 207 -10.45 4.88 -22.62
N ASP A 208 -11.56 4.75 -21.92
CA ASP A 208 -12.71 3.91 -22.32
C ASP A 208 -13.60 4.56 -23.41
N ARG A 209 -13.36 5.84 -23.69
CA ARG A 209 -14.10 6.59 -24.75
C ARG A 209 -13.46 6.46 -26.12
N GLN A 210 -12.31 5.78 -26.21
CA GLN A 210 -11.63 5.58 -27.47
C GLN A 210 -12.47 4.75 -28.44
N GLU A 211 -12.36 5.06 -29.74
CA GLU A 211 -13.02 4.29 -30.79
C GLU A 211 -12.26 2.99 -31.08
N ASN A 212 -13.00 1.99 -31.54
CA ASN A 212 -12.45 0.74 -32.05
C ASN A 212 -11.53 -0.02 -31.07
N ILE A 213 -11.90 -0.08 -29.78
CA ILE A 213 -11.20 -0.94 -28.81
C ILE A 213 -11.49 -2.41 -29.15
N ASP A 214 -10.42 -3.17 -29.43
CA ASP A 214 -10.49 -4.58 -29.82
C ASP A 214 -9.25 -5.36 -29.32
N HIS A 215 -9.13 -6.63 -29.73
CA HIS A 215 -8.04 -7.55 -29.34
C HIS A 215 -6.62 -7.09 -29.78
N LEU A 216 -6.50 -6.05 -30.59
CA LEU A 216 -5.22 -5.43 -31.00
C LEU A 216 -4.93 -4.14 -30.23
N THR A 217 -5.70 -3.87 -29.17
CA THR A 217 -5.52 -2.69 -28.31
C THR A 217 -4.54 -2.96 -27.19
N THR A 218 -3.64 -2.03 -26.97
CA THR A 218 -2.63 -2.02 -25.92
C THR A 218 -2.58 -0.62 -25.30
N VAL A 219 -2.36 -0.53 -24.01
CA VAL A 219 -2.19 0.75 -23.30
C VAL A 219 -0.78 0.83 -22.73
N TYR A 220 -0.15 1.97 -22.82
CA TYR A 220 1.12 2.23 -22.16
C TYR A 220 0.94 3.35 -21.14
N VAL A 221 1.37 3.10 -19.93
CA VAL A 221 1.41 4.07 -18.83
C VAL A 221 2.87 4.45 -18.60
N PRO A 222 3.25 5.73 -18.79
CA PRO A 222 4.60 6.20 -18.44
C PRO A 222 4.87 6.10 -16.94
N ALA A 223 6.15 6.11 -16.56
CA ALA A 223 6.49 6.39 -15.18
C ALA A 223 6.31 7.89 -14.90
N PHE A 224 5.54 8.22 -13.87
CA PHE A 224 5.40 9.58 -13.38
C PHE A 224 6.40 9.81 -12.23
N LYS A 225 6.91 11.04 -12.08
CA LYS A 225 7.91 11.35 -11.04
C LYS A 225 7.38 11.19 -9.61
N THR A 226 6.07 11.17 -9.44
CA THR A 226 5.40 10.99 -8.15
C THR A 226 4.23 10.04 -8.33
N GLY A 227 4.38 8.78 -7.92
CA GLY A 227 3.23 7.88 -7.74
C GLY A 227 2.36 8.35 -6.57
N LYS A 228 1.03 8.21 -6.67
CA LYS A 228 0.06 8.65 -5.65
C LYS A 228 0.28 8.03 -4.26
N MET A 229 0.95 6.88 -4.17
CA MET A 229 1.13 6.14 -2.90
C MET A 229 2.53 5.50 -2.83
N ASP A 230 3.57 6.32 -2.80
CA ASP A 230 4.94 5.82 -2.74
C ASP A 230 5.75 6.55 -1.64
N MET A 231 6.22 5.79 -0.66
CA MET A 231 7.13 6.30 0.38
C MET A 231 8.57 6.40 -0.09
N THR A 232 8.92 5.82 -1.25
CA THR A 232 10.29 5.82 -1.79
C THR A 232 10.88 7.23 -1.89
N PRO A 233 10.16 8.27 -2.37
CA PRO A 233 10.71 9.61 -2.43
C PRO A 233 11.15 10.15 -1.06
N LEU A 234 10.39 9.91 0.00
CA LEU A 234 10.75 10.33 1.35
C LEU A 234 11.98 9.56 1.86
N ILE A 235 12.02 8.26 1.64
CA ILE A 235 13.15 7.41 2.02
C ILE A 235 14.43 7.88 1.31
N GLU A 236 14.37 8.15 0.01
CA GLU A 236 15.52 8.61 -0.78
C GLU A 236 15.99 10.03 -0.37
N VAL A 237 15.05 10.92 -0.01
CA VAL A 237 15.40 12.25 0.53
C VAL A 237 16.18 12.10 1.84
N VAL A 238 15.67 11.35 2.81
CA VAL A 238 16.33 11.13 4.11
C VAL A 238 17.69 10.44 3.90
N LYS A 239 17.78 9.46 3.02
CA LYS A 239 19.04 8.82 2.63
C LYS A 239 20.03 9.84 2.08
N THR A 240 19.62 10.67 1.12
CA THR A 240 20.46 11.70 0.51
C THR A 240 20.97 12.72 1.54
N LEU A 241 20.11 13.13 2.48
CA LEU A 241 20.48 14.05 3.55
C LEU A 241 21.60 13.48 4.45
N ARG A 242 21.62 12.16 4.66
CA ARG A 242 22.59 11.49 5.53
C ARG A 242 23.83 10.92 4.81
N GLU A 243 23.84 10.80 3.48
CA GLU A 243 25.00 10.34 2.71
C GLU A 243 26.17 11.34 2.71
N PRO A 244 27.41 10.91 2.36
CA PRO A 244 28.54 11.80 2.15
C PRO A 244 28.20 12.91 1.13
N GLY A 245 28.28 14.16 1.56
CA GLY A 245 27.87 15.32 0.75
C GLY A 245 26.47 15.83 1.02
N GLY A 246 25.68 15.13 1.84
CA GLY A 246 24.38 15.57 2.32
C GLY A 246 24.48 16.63 3.42
N CYS A 247 23.42 16.81 4.19
CA CYS A 247 23.33 17.83 5.25
C CYS A 247 24.20 17.46 6.45
N VAL A 248 25.05 18.38 6.87
CA VAL A 248 25.96 18.16 8.01
C VAL A 248 25.17 17.92 9.30
N TRP A 249 24.10 18.68 9.52
CA TRP A 249 23.26 18.56 10.70
C TRP A 249 22.53 17.22 10.76
N ASP A 250 21.92 16.78 9.66
CA ASP A 250 21.22 15.49 9.59
C ASP A 250 22.16 14.31 9.80
N ARG A 251 23.40 14.40 9.32
CA ARG A 251 24.42 13.36 9.47
C ARG A 251 24.93 13.20 10.91
N GLU A 252 24.84 14.24 11.74
CA GLU A 252 25.21 14.20 13.15
C GLU A 252 24.12 13.63 14.03
N GLN A 253 22.89 13.45 13.53
CA GLN A 253 21.78 12.95 14.33
C GLN A 253 21.95 11.46 14.67
N THR A 254 21.51 11.12 15.88
CA THR A 254 21.43 9.76 16.42
C THR A 254 20.01 9.45 16.88
N HIS A 255 19.73 8.20 17.21
CA HIS A 255 18.44 7.80 17.79
C HIS A 255 18.06 8.63 19.02
N GLU A 256 19.04 8.97 19.86
CA GLU A 256 18.84 9.77 21.08
C GLU A 256 18.57 11.23 20.76
N SER A 257 19.28 11.83 19.79
CA SER A 257 19.16 13.27 19.50
C SER A 257 17.80 13.62 18.90
N ILE A 258 17.24 12.76 18.02
CA ILE A 258 15.94 13.02 17.36
C ILE A 258 14.75 12.55 18.19
N ARG A 259 14.98 11.80 19.30
CA ARG A 259 13.89 11.32 20.17
C ARG A 259 12.99 12.44 20.69
N LYS A 260 13.57 13.62 20.95
CA LYS A 260 12.80 14.77 21.40
C LYS A 260 11.82 15.25 20.33
N GLY A 261 12.28 15.34 19.06
CA GLY A 261 11.42 15.69 17.93
C GLY A 261 10.23 14.74 17.79
N LEU A 262 10.45 13.42 17.87
CA LEU A 262 9.33 12.46 17.82
C LEU A 262 8.25 12.73 18.87
N ILE A 263 8.63 13.19 20.07
CA ILE A 263 7.67 13.54 21.11
C ILE A 263 6.94 14.84 20.75
N GLU A 264 7.67 15.85 20.27
CA GLU A 264 7.13 17.16 19.87
C GLU A 264 6.09 16.97 18.75
N GLU A 265 6.47 16.34 17.61
CA GLU A 265 5.56 16.10 16.49
C GLU A 265 4.33 15.25 16.90
N THR A 266 4.50 14.31 17.84
CA THR A 266 3.37 13.54 18.35
C THR A 266 2.37 14.43 19.11
N TYR A 267 2.83 15.38 19.91
CA TYR A 267 1.94 16.27 20.64
C TYR A 267 1.32 17.35 19.73
N GLU A 268 2.02 17.82 18.71
CA GLU A 268 1.49 18.75 17.70
C GLU A 268 0.38 18.06 16.87
N LEU A 269 0.58 16.79 16.50
CA LEU A 269 -0.48 15.98 15.90
C LEU A 269 -1.70 15.84 16.81
N LEU A 270 -1.51 15.59 18.12
CA LEU A 270 -2.63 15.50 19.07
C LEU A 270 -3.37 16.83 19.18
N GLU A 271 -2.67 17.96 19.16
CA GLU A 271 -3.27 19.29 19.15
C GLU A 271 -4.11 19.53 17.89
N ALA A 272 -3.57 19.19 16.72
CA ALA A 272 -4.30 19.29 15.45
C ALA A 272 -5.57 18.41 15.44
N ILE A 273 -5.52 17.21 16.03
CA ILE A 273 -6.68 16.31 16.20
C ILE A 273 -7.72 16.96 17.14
N ASP A 274 -7.31 17.49 18.29
CA ASP A 274 -8.21 18.11 19.26
C ASP A 274 -8.91 19.34 18.67
N ASN A 275 -8.20 20.12 17.85
CA ASN A 275 -8.70 21.29 17.16
C ASN A 275 -9.49 20.95 15.88
N LYS A 276 -9.53 19.69 15.45
CA LYS A 276 -10.13 19.23 14.18
C LYS A 276 -9.53 19.93 12.95
N ASP A 277 -8.27 20.32 13.04
CA ASP A 277 -7.54 20.96 11.96
C ASP A 277 -6.97 19.91 11.00
N LEU A 278 -7.71 19.62 9.93
CA LEU A 278 -7.30 18.63 8.91
C LEU A 278 -6.01 19.03 8.18
N LYS A 279 -5.71 20.34 8.07
CA LYS A 279 -4.49 20.79 7.42
C LYS A 279 -3.29 20.58 8.33
N GLY A 280 -3.39 21.00 9.59
CA GLY A 280 -2.39 20.71 10.63
C GLY A 280 -2.18 19.22 10.80
N MET A 281 -3.25 18.40 10.90
CA MET A 281 -3.12 16.95 10.97
C MET A 281 -2.31 16.35 9.82
N ARG A 282 -2.47 16.85 8.59
CA ARG A 282 -1.69 16.37 7.43
C ARG A 282 -0.21 16.74 7.53
N GLU A 283 0.09 17.93 8.04
CA GLU A 283 1.45 18.42 8.28
C GLU A 283 2.13 17.55 9.33
N GLU A 284 1.54 17.44 10.52
CA GLU A 284 2.12 16.72 11.65
C GLU A 284 2.22 15.20 11.42
N LEU A 285 1.27 14.59 10.66
CA LEU A 285 1.40 13.21 10.22
C LEU A 285 2.62 13.01 9.30
N GLY A 286 2.96 14.01 8.49
CA GLY A 286 4.17 14.01 7.66
C GLY A 286 5.43 14.05 8.53
N ASP A 287 5.45 14.89 9.57
CA ASP A 287 6.60 15.04 10.46
C ASP A 287 6.79 13.81 11.37
N VAL A 288 5.71 13.22 11.88
CA VAL A 288 5.77 11.91 12.56
C VAL A 288 6.29 10.81 11.61
N LEU A 289 5.84 10.80 10.35
CA LEU A 289 6.33 9.85 9.34
C LEU A 289 7.81 10.06 9.04
N LEU A 290 8.27 11.32 8.95
CA LEU A 290 9.69 11.65 8.81
C LEU A 290 10.51 11.05 9.95
N GLN A 291 10.06 11.16 11.21
CA GLN A 291 10.74 10.55 12.36
C GLN A 291 10.88 9.03 12.21
N VAL A 292 9.82 8.35 11.75
CA VAL A 292 9.84 6.91 11.50
C VAL A 292 10.89 6.54 10.45
N VAL A 293 10.90 7.24 9.31
CA VAL A 293 11.85 6.99 8.21
C VAL A 293 13.28 7.31 8.64
N PHE A 294 13.47 8.39 9.40
CA PHE A 294 14.78 8.79 9.89
C PHE A 294 15.37 7.76 10.87
N HIS A 295 14.56 7.28 11.82
CA HIS A 295 14.96 6.20 12.73
C HIS A 295 15.28 4.90 12.00
N ALA A 296 14.50 4.53 10.96
CA ALA A 296 14.78 3.37 10.14
C ALA A 296 16.12 3.53 9.37
N ARG A 297 16.42 4.73 8.87
CA ARG A 297 17.69 5.02 8.20
C ARG A 297 18.89 4.93 9.15
N LEU A 298 18.76 5.42 10.37
CA LEU A 298 19.81 5.28 11.40
C LEU A 298 20.08 3.80 11.70
N ALA A 299 19.03 3.01 11.87
CA ALA A 299 19.17 1.57 12.13
C ALA A 299 19.83 0.84 10.96
N GLU A 300 19.53 1.20 9.71
CA GLU A 300 20.17 0.66 8.51
C GLU A 300 21.69 0.97 8.49
N GLU A 301 22.09 2.19 8.87
CA GLU A 301 23.51 2.61 8.94
C GLU A 301 24.27 1.85 10.02
N GLU A 302 23.60 1.44 11.10
CA GLU A 302 24.16 0.61 12.17
C GLU A 302 24.18 -0.90 11.82
N GLY A 303 23.67 -1.30 10.66
CA GLY A 303 23.57 -2.69 10.24
C GLY A 303 22.44 -3.48 10.93
N GLY A 304 21.44 -2.77 11.45
CA GLY A 304 20.23 -3.33 12.06
C GLY A 304 19.17 -3.68 11.02
N PHE A 305 18.03 -3.01 11.07
CA PHE A 305 16.89 -3.22 10.16
C PHE A 305 16.73 -2.07 9.16
N VAL A 306 15.98 -2.33 8.08
CA VAL A 306 15.62 -1.33 7.06
C VAL A 306 14.15 -0.95 7.15
N MET A 307 13.74 0.14 6.47
CA MET A 307 12.33 0.57 6.45
C MET A 307 11.37 -0.53 5.99
N GLN A 308 11.78 -1.39 5.07
CA GLN A 308 10.95 -2.51 4.61
C GLN A 308 10.64 -3.51 5.74
N ASP A 309 11.56 -3.73 6.66
CA ASP A 309 11.33 -4.62 7.81
C ASP A 309 10.28 -4.02 8.76
N VAL A 310 10.33 -2.71 8.99
CA VAL A 310 9.33 -1.98 9.79
C VAL A 310 7.93 -2.14 9.19
N ILE A 311 7.82 -2.01 7.84
CA ILE A 311 6.56 -2.18 7.12
C ILE A 311 6.09 -3.63 7.21
N ASN A 312 6.97 -4.60 6.94
CA ASN A 312 6.62 -6.02 6.96
C ASN A 312 6.13 -6.45 8.35
N ASP A 313 6.83 -6.04 9.41
CA ASP A 313 6.49 -6.39 10.78
C ASP A 313 5.10 -5.86 11.19
N ILE A 314 4.77 -4.63 10.83
CA ILE A 314 3.44 -4.09 11.15
C ILE A 314 2.34 -4.72 10.30
N VAL A 315 2.59 -5.00 9.02
CA VAL A 315 1.64 -5.68 8.12
C VAL A 315 1.35 -7.09 8.64
N GLU A 316 2.39 -7.89 8.94
CA GLU A 316 2.23 -9.23 9.50
C GLU A 316 1.45 -9.21 10.81
N LYS A 317 1.80 -8.30 11.70
CA LYS A 317 1.11 -8.09 12.98
C LYS A 317 -0.37 -7.76 12.80
N LEU A 318 -0.71 -6.89 11.83
CA LEU A 318 -2.11 -6.51 11.56
C LEU A 318 -2.89 -7.69 10.97
N ILE A 319 -2.34 -8.41 10.00
CA ILE A 319 -2.97 -9.58 9.38
C ILE A 319 -3.22 -10.65 10.45
N ASN A 320 -2.22 -10.99 11.24
CA ASN A 320 -2.32 -12.03 12.27
C ASN A 320 -3.34 -11.70 13.36
N ARG A 321 -3.50 -10.41 13.70
CA ARG A 321 -4.43 -9.95 14.75
C ARG A 321 -5.85 -9.69 14.26
N HIS A 322 -6.10 -9.76 12.94
CA HIS A 322 -7.42 -9.59 12.37
C HIS A 322 -7.86 -10.82 11.55
N PRO A 323 -7.89 -12.03 12.17
CA PRO A 323 -8.25 -13.26 11.47
C PRO A 323 -9.72 -13.30 11.02
N HIS A 324 -10.54 -12.38 11.48
CA HIS A 324 -11.90 -12.17 11.03
C HIS A 324 -12.01 -11.35 9.73
N VAL A 325 -10.92 -10.69 9.30
CA VAL A 325 -10.83 -9.95 8.03
C VAL A 325 -10.00 -10.72 7.00
N PHE A 326 -8.84 -11.23 7.45
CA PHE A 326 -7.84 -11.87 6.57
C PHE A 326 -7.86 -13.41 6.65
N GLY A 327 -8.72 -14.00 7.48
CA GLY A 327 -8.87 -15.45 7.67
C GLY A 327 -10.32 -15.89 7.59
N THR A 328 -10.65 -16.95 8.33
CA THR A 328 -11.97 -17.61 8.28
C THR A 328 -12.78 -17.50 9.57
N ILE A 329 -12.33 -16.69 10.55
CA ILE A 329 -13.02 -16.54 11.83
C ILE A 329 -14.16 -15.53 11.66
N GLU A 330 -15.39 -15.92 12.01
CA GLU A 330 -16.53 -14.99 12.07
C GLU A 330 -16.62 -14.39 13.47
N VAL A 331 -16.94 -13.11 13.54
CA VAL A 331 -17.18 -12.35 14.79
C VAL A 331 -18.48 -11.59 14.70
N GLY A 332 -19.23 -11.55 15.78
CA GLY A 332 -20.53 -10.91 15.84
C GLY A 332 -20.54 -9.53 16.48
N SER A 333 -19.45 -9.13 17.17
CA SER A 333 -19.39 -7.85 17.88
C SER A 333 -17.97 -7.31 18.00
N SER A 334 -17.83 -6.01 18.29
CA SER A 334 -16.55 -5.36 18.55
C SER A 334 -15.85 -5.90 19.80
N GLU A 335 -16.62 -6.33 20.80
CA GLU A 335 -16.09 -6.94 22.02
C GLU A 335 -15.39 -8.27 21.73
N GLU A 336 -15.97 -9.10 20.85
CA GLU A 336 -15.32 -10.34 20.40
C GLU A 336 -14.03 -10.09 19.63
N VAL A 337 -14.02 -9.04 18.81
CA VAL A 337 -12.79 -8.63 18.10
C VAL A 337 -11.70 -8.26 19.10
N ILE A 338 -12.00 -7.42 20.10
CA ILE A 338 -11.06 -6.99 21.13
C ILE A 338 -10.56 -8.19 21.94
N HIS A 339 -11.46 -9.09 22.33
CA HIS A 339 -11.10 -10.29 23.08
C HIS A 339 -10.13 -11.20 22.30
N ASN A 340 -10.43 -11.47 21.02
CA ASN A 340 -9.58 -12.27 20.15
C ASN A 340 -8.20 -11.61 19.94
N TRP A 341 -8.19 -10.31 19.73
CA TRP A 341 -6.96 -9.53 19.56
C TRP A 341 -6.06 -9.58 20.80
N GLU A 342 -6.66 -9.46 22.00
CA GLU A 342 -5.91 -9.59 23.27
C GLU A 342 -5.36 -11.00 23.47
N LYS A 343 -6.11 -12.04 23.12
CA LYS A 343 -5.67 -13.44 23.20
C LYS A 343 -4.47 -13.68 22.27
N ILE A 344 -4.56 -13.26 21.01
CA ILE A 344 -3.45 -13.39 20.04
C ILE A 344 -2.21 -12.63 20.53
N LYS A 345 -2.40 -11.39 21.03
CA LYS A 345 -1.31 -10.58 21.59
C LYS A 345 -0.65 -11.23 22.83
N ALA A 346 -1.39 -11.97 23.63
CA ALA A 346 -0.85 -12.71 24.76
C ALA A 346 -0.04 -13.92 24.30
N GLU A 347 -0.48 -14.62 23.24
CA GLU A 347 0.24 -15.74 22.65
C GLU A 347 1.56 -15.33 21.99
N GLU A 348 1.60 -14.19 21.31
CA GLU A 348 2.82 -13.63 20.70
C GLU A 348 3.90 -13.28 21.73
N LYS A 349 3.52 -13.04 22.98
CA LYS A 349 4.39 -12.52 24.05
C LYS A 349 4.58 -13.49 25.21
N LYS A 350 4.67 -14.78 24.91
CA LYS A 350 4.84 -15.87 25.91
C LYS A 350 6.07 -15.71 26.81
N GLU A 351 7.05 -14.91 26.47
CA GLU A 351 8.23 -14.61 27.26
C GLU A 351 7.96 -13.69 28.47
N ARG A 352 6.78 -13.06 28.53
CA ARG A 352 6.40 -12.19 29.64
C ARG A 352 5.87 -13.03 30.78
N THR A 353 6.59 -12.97 31.88
CA THR A 353 6.28 -13.80 33.07
C THR A 353 5.41 -13.09 34.10
N LEU A 354 5.48 -11.76 34.16
CA LEU A 354 4.72 -10.96 35.12
C LEU A 354 3.60 -10.17 34.44
N VAL A 355 2.52 -9.94 35.17
CA VAL A 355 1.32 -9.23 34.64
C VAL A 355 1.66 -7.85 34.12
N LEU A 356 2.54 -7.12 34.79
CA LEU A 356 2.88 -5.74 34.41
C LEU A 356 4.00 -5.62 33.37
N ASP A 357 4.60 -6.75 32.95
CA ASP A 357 5.68 -6.75 31.96
C ASP A 357 5.27 -6.07 30.64
N GLY A 358 6.22 -5.32 30.07
CA GLY A 358 6.07 -4.65 28.75
C GLY A 358 5.22 -3.38 28.77
N ILE A 359 5.05 -2.77 29.93
CA ILE A 359 4.66 -1.36 30.03
C ILE A 359 5.95 -0.55 30.01
N SER A 360 6.14 0.28 28.99
CA SER A 360 7.33 1.11 28.88
C SER A 360 7.46 2.08 30.06
N PRO A 361 8.62 2.14 30.73
CA PRO A 361 8.86 3.15 31.76
C PRO A 361 8.96 4.58 31.21
N GLY A 362 9.17 4.73 29.90
CA GLY A 362 9.26 6.03 29.23
C GLY A 362 7.91 6.63 28.82
N LEU A 363 6.79 6.02 29.14
CA LEU A 363 5.48 6.61 28.91
C LEU A 363 5.25 7.83 29.79
N PRO A 364 4.46 8.84 29.33
CA PRO A 364 3.93 9.88 30.17
C PRO A 364 3.30 9.30 31.44
N THR A 365 3.53 9.94 32.57
CA THR A 365 3.32 9.29 33.90
C THR A 365 1.86 8.92 34.15
N LEU A 366 0.90 9.76 33.79
CA LEU A 366 -0.52 9.43 33.94
C LEU A 366 -0.98 8.32 32.99
N MET A 367 -0.47 8.32 31.75
CA MET A 367 -0.71 7.22 30.81
C MET A 367 -0.11 5.90 31.31
N ARG A 368 1.07 5.95 31.91
CA ARG A 368 1.70 4.77 32.52
C ARG A 368 0.86 4.24 33.67
N SER A 369 0.41 5.12 34.58
CA SER A 369 -0.47 4.77 35.70
C SER A 369 -1.76 4.11 35.22
N TYR A 370 -2.41 4.68 34.21
CA TYR A 370 -3.60 4.09 33.58
C TYR A 370 -3.33 2.68 33.05
N LYS A 371 -2.21 2.46 32.33
CA LYS A 371 -1.85 1.15 31.76
C LYS A 371 -1.50 0.12 32.81
N LEU A 372 -0.80 0.50 33.89
CA LEU A 372 -0.47 -0.37 35.01
C LEU A 372 -1.77 -0.91 35.64
N GLN A 373 -2.68 -0.02 35.97
CA GLN A 373 -3.94 -0.37 36.63
C GLN A 373 -4.88 -1.14 35.68
N SER A 374 -4.91 -0.79 34.40
CA SER A 374 -5.67 -1.57 33.38
C SER A 374 -5.18 -3.02 33.26
N LYS A 375 -3.88 -3.28 33.42
CA LYS A 375 -3.36 -4.65 33.44
C LYS A 375 -3.65 -5.38 34.74
N ALA A 376 -3.57 -4.71 35.88
CA ALA A 376 -3.92 -5.26 37.16
C ALA A 376 -5.40 -5.66 37.23
N ALA A 377 -6.27 -4.82 36.69
CA ALA A 377 -7.71 -5.07 36.57
C ALA A 377 -8.04 -6.36 35.81
N LYS A 378 -7.29 -6.69 34.75
CA LYS A 378 -7.49 -7.90 33.93
C LYS A 378 -7.27 -9.21 34.70
N VAL A 379 -6.53 -9.18 35.78
CA VAL A 379 -6.31 -10.35 36.65
C VAL A 379 -7.14 -10.32 37.91
N GLY A 380 -8.15 -9.43 37.96
CA GLY A 380 -9.10 -9.33 39.08
C GLY A 380 -8.65 -8.39 40.19
N PHE A 381 -7.53 -7.67 40.02
CA PHE A 381 -7.11 -6.64 40.98
C PHE A 381 -7.71 -5.30 40.60
N ASP A 382 -8.97 -5.12 40.88
CA ASP A 382 -9.75 -3.92 40.59
C ASP A 382 -10.92 -3.72 41.58
N TRP A 383 -11.39 -2.47 41.64
CA TRP A 383 -12.60 -2.15 42.38
C TRP A 383 -13.82 -2.59 41.58
N PRO A 384 -14.87 -3.15 42.24
CA PRO A 384 -16.07 -3.62 41.53
C PRO A 384 -16.94 -2.50 40.99
N ASP A 385 -16.78 -1.30 41.50
CA ASP A 385 -17.57 -0.11 41.13
C ASP A 385 -16.78 1.20 41.33
N ASP A 386 -17.33 2.31 40.87
CA ASP A 386 -16.74 3.64 40.99
C ASP A 386 -16.73 4.14 42.44
N ASP A 387 -17.63 3.67 43.31
CA ASP A 387 -17.70 4.07 44.71
C ASP A 387 -16.45 3.66 45.48
N GLY A 388 -15.89 2.48 45.19
CA GLY A 388 -14.65 2.03 45.78
C GLY A 388 -13.46 2.92 45.42
N VAL A 389 -13.38 3.32 44.15
CA VAL A 389 -12.31 4.23 43.67
C VAL A 389 -12.44 5.61 44.28
N LEU A 390 -13.66 6.17 44.34
CA LEU A 390 -13.90 7.47 44.97
C LEU A 390 -13.55 7.50 46.46
N LYS A 391 -13.84 6.45 47.19
CA LYS A 391 -13.43 6.31 48.59
C LYS A 391 -11.90 6.29 48.72
N LYS A 392 -11.20 5.60 47.84
CA LYS A 392 -9.72 5.61 47.83
C LYS A 392 -9.15 7.00 47.56
N ILE A 393 -9.72 7.76 46.61
CA ILE A 393 -9.32 9.13 46.41
C ILE A 393 -9.51 9.99 47.67
N GLN A 394 -10.60 9.82 48.36
CA GLN A 394 -10.86 10.56 49.63
C GLN A 394 -9.87 10.18 50.71
N GLU A 395 -9.50 8.89 50.83
CA GLU A 395 -8.47 8.37 51.69
C GLU A 395 -7.12 9.02 51.40
N GLU A 396 -6.64 8.98 50.12
CA GLU A 396 -5.35 9.58 49.73
C GLU A 396 -5.31 11.10 49.96
N LEU A 397 -6.42 11.81 49.72
CA LEU A 397 -6.51 13.24 50.05
C LEU A 397 -6.43 13.53 51.53
N GLN A 398 -6.94 12.63 52.37
CA GLN A 398 -6.84 12.75 53.82
C GLN A 398 -5.41 12.49 54.28
N GLU A 399 -4.75 11.46 53.76
CA GLU A 399 -3.35 11.12 54.07
C GLU A 399 -2.39 12.25 53.63
N LEU A 400 -2.62 12.84 52.47
CA LEU A 400 -1.91 14.01 51.99
C LEU A 400 -2.08 15.22 53.00
N ALA A 401 -3.32 15.44 53.44
CA ALA A 401 -3.58 16.53 54.38
C ALA A 401 -2.87 16.30 55.76
N GLU A 402 -2.79 15.07 56.23
CA GLU A 402 -2.05 14.69 57.42
C GLU A 402 -0.54 14.90 57.24
N ALA A 403 0.03 14.44 56.11
CA ALA A 403 1.44 14.67 55.78
C ALA A 403 1.81 16.15 55.67
N VAL A 404 0.91 17.00 55.15
CA VAL A 404 1.09 18.45 55.14
C VAL A 404 1.06 19.00 56.56
N ALA A 405 0.16 18.56 57.42
CA ALA A 405 0.07 18.99 58.81
C ALA A 405 1.33 18.61 59.64
N GLU A 406 1.93 17.46 59.35
CA GLU A 406 3.20 17.02 59.93
C GLU A 406 4.43 17.76 59.37
N ASN A 407 4.28 18.51 58.31
CA ASN A 407 5.33 19.24 57.59
C ASN A 407 6.53 18.35 57.22
N ASN A 408 6.23 17.12 56.71
CA ASN A 408 7.22 16.15 56.27
C ASN A 408 7.28 16.15 54.72
N PRO A 409 8.30 16.74 54.08
CA PRO A 409 8.39 16.85 52.63
C PRO A 409 8.34 15.51 51.89
N ASP A 410 8.99 14.48 52.39
CA ASP A 410 9.06 13.19 51.77
C ASP A 410 7.67 12.49 51.77
N ASN A 411 6.93 12.57 52.87
CA ASN A 411 5.58 12.07 52.94
C ASN A 411 4.61 12.88 52.07
N ILE A 412 4.76 14.20 51.99
CA ILE A 412 3.92 15.03 51.10
C ILE A 412 4.10 14.61 49.64
N GLU A 413 5.34 14.37 49.21
CA GLU A 413 5.61 13.92 47.82
C GLU A 413 5.01 12.56 47.58
N TRP A 414 5.11 11.63 48.54
CA TRP A 414 4.57 10.29 48.47
C TRP A 414 3.05 10.30 48.34
N GLU A 415 2.34 10.90 49.28
CA GLU A 415 0.88 10.99 49.31
C GLU A 415 0.30 11.75 48.11
N LEU A 416 0.98 12.78 47.62
CA LEU A 416 0.61 13.48 46.42
C LEU A 416 0.69 12.54 45.19
N GLY A 417 1.71 11.65 45.15
CA GLY A 417 1.87 10.65 44.13
C GLY A 417 0.69 9.64 44.16
N ASP A 418 0.26 9.21 45.35
CA ASP A 418 -0.84 8.26 45.52
C ASP A 418 -2.20 8.90 45.16
N VAL A 419 -2.43 10.17 45.47
CA VAL A 419 -3.59 10.92 44.96
C VAL A 419 -3.64 10.91 43.44
N LEU A 420 -2.51 11.23 42.76
CA LEU A 420 -2.45 11.24 41.30
C LEU A 420 -2.66 9.84 40.70
N LEU A 421 -2.14 8.80 41.34
CA LEU A 421 -2.33 7.41 40.95
C LEU A 421 -3.82 6.99 41.07
N ALA A 422 -4.46 7.35 42.18
CA ALA A 422 -5.89 7.09 42.41
C ALA A 422 -6.77 7.85 41.40
N MET A 423 -6.42 9.10 41.07
CA MET A 423 -7.11 9.89 40.04
C MET A 423 -6.96 9.24 38.65
N ALA A 424 -5.78 8.72 38.30
CA ALA A 424 -5.59 8.00 37.03
C ALA A 424 -6.43 6.71 36.97
N ASN A 425 -6.63 6.01 38.12
CA ASN A 425 -7.52 4.88 38.23
C ASN A 425 -8.98 5.27 38.02
N TYR A 426 -9.41 6.36 38.61
CA TYR A 426 -10.77 6.85 38.41
C TYR A 426 -11.05 7.24 36.97
N ALA A 427 -10.08 7.90 36.31
CA ALA A 427 -10.16 8.20 34.89
C ALA A 427 -10.35 6.91 34.06
N ARG A 428 -9.67 5.81 34.43
CA ARG A 428 -9.82 4.49 33.78
C ARG A 428 -11.24 3.94 33.96
N HIS A 429 -11.82 3.99 35.14
CA HIS A 429 -13.20 3.57 35.39
C HIS A 429 -14.22 4.37 34.56
N LEU A 430 -13.95 5.66 34.36
CA LEU A 430 -14.77 6.53 33.51
C LEU A 430 -14.50 6.36 31.99
N GLY A 431 -13.56 5.49 31.61
CA GLY A 431 -13.15 5.31 30.21
C GLY A 431 -12.41 6.52 29.62
N VAL A 432 -11.80 7.34 30.46
CA VAL A 432 -11.09 8.58 30.06
C VAL A 432 -9.57 8.34 30.15
N GLU A 433 -8.84 8.71 29.11
CA GLU A 433 -7.38 8.68 29.12
C GLU A 433 -6.86 9.92 29.91
N PRO A 434 -6.15 9.76 31.04
CA PRO A 434 -5.86 10.86 31.96
C PRO A 434 -4.83 11.86 31.42
N GLU A 435 -3.84 11.43 30.64
CA GLU A 435 -2.82 12.31 30.05
C GLU A 435 -3.45 13.28 29.05
N THR A 436 -4.26 12.74 28.12
CA THR A 436 -5.01 13.52 27.14
C THR A 436 -6.00 14.49 27.83
N ALA A 437 -6.69 14.02 28.87
CA ALA A 437 -7.61 14.84 29.63
C ALA A 437 -6.92 16.04 30.31
N LEU A 438 -5.73 15.81 30.89
CA LEU A 438 -4.93 16.87 31.51
C LEU A 438 -4.37 17.82 30.44
N ASN A 439 -3.89 17.30 29.30
CA ASN A 439 -3.42 18.15 28.20
C ASN A 439 -4.52 19.10 27.70
N ARG A 440 -5.73 18.59 27.51
CA ARG A 440 -6.89 19.43 27.15
C ARG A 440 -7.23 20.47 28.21
N ALA A 441 -7.03 20.15 29.50
CA ALA A 441 -7.21 21.11 30.58
C ALA A 441 -6.15 22.23 30.53
N ASN A 442 -4.89 21.87 30.25
CA ASN A 442 -3.81 22.80 30.06
C ASN A 442 -4.09 23.75 28.89
N ASN A 443 -4.51 23.25 27.74
CA ASN A 443 -4.85 24.06 26.58
C ASN A 443 -6.01 25.05 26.89
N ARG A 444 -7.03 24.60 27.62
CA ARG A 444 -8.08 25.53 28.12
C ARG A 444 -7.54 26.58 29.06
N PHE A 445 -6.61 26.22 29.93
CA PHE A 445 -5.97 27.20 30.81
C PHE A 445 -5.22 28.25 30.00
N VAL A 446 -4.41 27.86 29.03
CA VAL A 446 -3.67 28.78 28.14
C VAL A 446 -4.66 29.68 27.38
N SER A 447 -5.70 29.13 26.77
CA SER A 447 -6.71 29.92 26.04
C SER A 447 -7.34 31.01 26.93
N ARG A 448 -7.74 30.63 28.15
CA ARG A 448 -8.33 31.60 29.11
C ARG A 448 -7.34 32.64 29.61
N PHE A 449 -6.11 32.22 29.89
CA PHE A 449 -5.06 33.12 30.32
C PHE A 449 -4.70 34.12 29.22
N ASN A 450 -4.62 33.69 27.96
CA ASN A 450 -4.43 34.57 26.82
C ASN A 450 -5.54 35.62 26.69
N PHE A 451 -6.81 35.26 27.00
CA PHE A 451 -7.92 36.21 27.05
C PHE A 451 -7.68 37.30 28.12
N ILE A 452 -7.24 36.89 29.31
CA ILE A 452 -6.88 37.84 30.38
C ILE A 452 -5.71 38.74 29.96
N GLU A 453 -4.67 38.16 29.38
CA GLU A 453 -3.50 38.90 28.90
C GLU A 453 -3.88 39.96 27.87
N GLN A 454 -4.75 39.61 26.91
CA GLN A 454 -5.25 40.57 25.92
C GLN A 454 -6.04 41.71 26.59
N ALA A 455 -6.86 41.38 27.59
CA ALA A 455 -7.60 42.39 28.36
C ALA A 455 -6.65 43.34 29.16
N VAL A 456 -5.61 42.79 29.79
CA VAL A 456 -4.57 43.56 30.48
C VAL A 456 -3.83 44.46 29.49
N LEU A 457 -3.37 43.95 28.37
CA LEU A 457 -2.67 44.72 27.33
C LEU A 457 -3.55 45.87 26.79
N THR A 458 -4.82 45.58 26.54
CA THR A 458 -5.78 46.57 25.99
C THR A 458 -6.10 47.66 27.01
N SER A 459 -6.07 47.36 28.32
CA SER A 459 -6.35 48.34 29.39
C SER A 459 -5.27 49.39 29.56
N GLY A 460 -4.03 49.13 29.04
CA GLY A 460 -2.88 50.02 29.29
C GLY A 460 -2.33 49.99 30.73
N ARG A 461 -2.86 49.10 31.59
CA ARG A 461 -2.40 48.90 32.99
C ARG A 461 -1.33 47.81 33.01
N ASN A 462 -0.46 47.83 34.04
CA ASN A 462 0.46 46.72 34.29
C ASN A 462 -0.23 45.60 35.05
N TRP A 463 0.28 44.38 34.93
CA TRP A 463 -0.23 43.22 35.68
C TRP A 463 -0.36 43.45 37.19
N ALA A 464 0.60 44.17 37.78
CA ALA A 464 0.62 44.48 39.21
C ALA A 464 -0.51 45.46 39.65
N ASP A 465 -1.15 46.15 38.72
CA ASP A 465 -2.25 47.08 38.98
C ASP A 465 -3.61 46.38 39.03
N PHE A 466 -3.67 45.05 38.71
CA PHE A 466 -4.89 44.26 38.80
C PHE A 466 -4.96 43.50 40.12
N SER A 467 -6.09 43.57 40.77
CA SER A 467 -6.37 42.69 41.89
C SER A 467 -6.70 41.27 41.42
N LEU A 468 -6.52 40.27 42.28
CA LEU A 468 -6.92 38.90 42.00
C LEU A 468 -8.41 38.80 41.66
N VAL A 469 -9.26 39.62 42.24
CA VAL A 469 -10.71 39.65 41.97
C VAL A 469 -10.98 40.09 40.53
N GLU A 470 -10.32 41.16 40.06
CA GLU A 470 -10.47 41.61 38.66
C GLU A 470 -9.98 40.54 37.66
N LEU A 471 -8.87 39.89 37.94
CA LEU A 471 -8.34 38.79 37.10
C LEU A 471 -9.28 37.56 37.09
N GLU A 472 -9.90 37.23 38.24
CA GLU A 472 -10.90 36.15 38.33
C GLU A 472 -12.19 36.51 37.56
N GLU A 473 -12.63 37.78 37.57
CA GLU A 473 -13.77 38.21 36.73
C GLU A 473 -13.48 38.00 35.25
N LEU A 474 -12.28 38.39 34.78
CA LEU A 474 -11.83 38.14 33.42
C LEU A 474 -11.75 36.64 33.10
N TRP A 475 -11.30 35.81 34.04
CA TRP A 475 -11.29 34.38 33.93
C TRP A 475 -12.69 33.78 33.75
N GLN A 476 -13.67 34.27 34.53
CA GLN A 476 -15.07 33.83 34.41
C GLN A 476 -15.71 34.29 33.10
N GLU A 477 -15.29 35.45 32.56
CA GLU A 477 -15.70 35.91 31.23
C GLU A 477 -15.14 35.02 30.13
N ALA A 478 -13.84 34.68 30.18
CA ALA A 478 -13.20 33.74 29.27
C ALA A 478 -13.96 32.37 29.23
N LYS A 479 -14.32 31.84 30.42
CA LYS A 479 -15.13 30.57 30.53
C LYS A 479 -16.50 30.66 29.89
N LYS A 480 -17.15 31.84 29.89
CA LYS A 480 -18.45 32.02 29.23
C LYS A 480 -18.32 32.07 27.71
N ASN A 481 -17.24 32.67 27.21
CA ASN A 481 -16.97 32.77 25.77
C ASN A 481 -16.63 31.42 25.12
N GLU A 482 -16.06 30.45 25.84
CA GLU A 482 -15.80 29.11 25.36
C GLU A 482 -17.09 28.26 25.19
N LYS A 483 -18.19 28.62 25.84
CA LYS A 483 -19.44 27.85 25.80
C LYS A 483 -20.41 28.30 24.71
N ASN A 484 -20.10 29.41 24.04
CA ASN A 484 -20.87 29.97 22.92
C ASN A 484 -20.13 29.73 21.59
#